data_7e61ad107964511212d23dd39a7fcddb
#
_entry.id   7e61ad107964511212d23dd39a7fcddb
#
_cell.length_a   1.000
_cell.length_b   1.000
_cell.length_c   1.000
_cell.angle_alpha   90.00
_cell.angle_beta   90.00
_cell.angle_gamma   90.00
#
_symmetry.space_group_name_H-M   'P 1'
#
loop_
_entity.id
_entity.type
_entity.pdbx_description
1 polymer ?
#
loop_
_entity_poly.entity_id
_entity_poly.type
_entity_poly.pdbx_seq_one_letter_code
_entity_poly.pdbx_strand_id
1 'polypeptide(L)'
;LAQYATPTELLMEPADDFVEDFVGADRALKRLALMRVRDVDLWTAPLAQAGDPAEAVRTAVAAAEVPHALLVDGENRPLGWLSNRDLAGEQVPAIPDSAADPLIDADSVLRDGLATLLQSGSLYAPVIDARGRLSGVLSVEIVSDFLASDEASESELTAAERPHD
;
A
#
# COMPACT_ATOMS: atom_id res chain seq x y z
N LEU A 1 -23.87 26.36 2.60
CA LEU A 1 -23.87 26.81 3.98
C LEU A 1 -23.89 25.64 4.94
N ALA A 2 -22.90 25.61 5.83
CA ALA A 2 -22.82 24.58 6.84
C ALA A 2 -24.05 24.62 7.76
N GLN A 3 -24.57 23.48 8.13
CA GLN A 3 -25.65 23.40 9.09
C GLN A 3 -25.17 23.73 10.50
N TYR A 4 -26.00 24.47 11.22
CA TYR A 4 -25.77 24.73 12.62
C TYR A 4 -26.42 23.62 13.45
N ALA A 5 -25.70 22.51 13.60
CA ALA A 5 -26.11 21.40 14.44
C ALA A 5 -24.98 21.02 15.38
N THR A 6 -25.29 20.39 16.50
CA THR A 6 -24.28 19.87 17.41
C THR A 6 -23.52 18.72 16.73
N PRO A 7 -22.25 18.46 17.12
CA PRO A 7 -21.52 17.32 16.56
C PRO A 7 -22.24 15.98 16.70
N THR A 8 -23.01 15.80 17.78
CA THR A 8 -23.80 14.58 18.01
C THR A 8 -24.94 14.45 17.00
N GLU A 9 -25.64 15.53 16.70
CA GLU A 9 -26.72 15.55 15.70
C GLU A 9 -26.20 15.28 14.29
N LEU A 10 -25.04 15.84 13.92
CA LEU A 10 -24.41 15.58 12.62
C LEU A 10 -23.98 14.13 12.44
N LEU A 11 -23.59 13.44 13.50
CA LEU A 11 -23.20 12.04 13.46
C LEU A 11 -24.41 11.10 13.40
N MET A 12 -25.53 11.46 14.01
CA MET A 12 -26.74 10.64 14.05
C MET A 12 -27.67 10.86 12.86
N GLU A 13 -27.73 12.09 12.35
CA GLU A 13 -28.56 12.46 11.20
C GLU A 13 -27.74 13.24 10.18
N PRO A 14 -26.96 12.58 9.32
CA PRO A 14 -26.22 13.28 8.26
C PRO A 14 -27.18 13.97 7.32
N ALA A 15 -27.07 15.27 7.23
CA ALA A 15 -28.03 16.06 6.46
C ALA A 15 -27.66 16.17 4.98
N ASP A 16 -26.46 15.76 4.60
CA ASP A 16 -26.01 15.74 3.22
C ASP A 16 -24.89 14.71 3.01
N ASP A 17 -24.56 14.45 1.74
CA ASP A 17 -23.54 13.49 1.34
C ASP A 17 -22.16 13.82 1.92
N PHE A 18 -21.86 15.10 2.15
CA PHE A 18 -20.58 15.53 2.72
C PHE A 18 -20.41 15.03 4.15
N VAL A 19 -21.44 15.11 4.98
CA VAL A 19 -21.41 14.64 6.37
C VAL A 19 -21.26 13.11 6.39
N GLU A 20 -21.98 12.41 5.51
CA GLU A 20 -21.90 10.96 5.38
C GLU A 20 -20.50 10.52 4.96
N ASP A 21 -19.90 11.17 3.97
CA ASP A 21 -18.52 10.92 3.52
C ASP A 21 -17.51 11.18 4.64
N PHE A 22 -17.69 12.22 5.41
CA PHE A 22 -16.83 12.56 6.54
C PHE A 22 -16.85 11.48 7.63
N VAL A 23 -18.04 10.99 7.98
CA VAL A 23 -18.19 9.90 8.97
C VAL A 23 -17.58 8.61 8.44
N GLY A 24 -17.74 8.32 7.16
CA GLY A 24 -17.12 7.17 6.50
C GLY A 24 -15.59 7.24 6.52
N ALA A 25 -15.02 8.41 6.27
CA ALA A 25 -13.58 8.63 6.32
C ALA A 25 -13.01 8.40 7.73
N ASP A 26 -13.70 8.83 8.78
CA ASP A 26 -13.27 8.60 10.16
C ASP A 26 -13.24 7.11 10.50
N ARG A 27 -14.23 6.34 10.09
CA ARG A 27 -14.25 4.89 10.27
C ARG A 27 -13.10 4.21 9.53
N ALA A 28 -12.83 4.62 8.30
CA ALA A 28 -11.74 4.10 7.50
C ALA A 28 -10.40 4.35 8.18
N LEU A 29 -10.16 5.54 8.69
CA LEU A 29 -8.93 5.88 9.41
C LEU A 29 -8.76 5.04 10.68
N LYS A 30 -9.85 4.79 11.42
CA LYS A 30 -9.81 3.94 12.60
C LYS A 30 -9.44 2.50 12.26
N ARG A 31 -9.95 1.96 11.17
CA ARG A 31 -9.60 0.62 10.69
C ARG A 31 -8.14 0.52 10.32
N LEU A 32 -7.62 1.51 9.60
CA LEU A 32 -6.21 1.56 9.23
C LEU A 32 -5.29 1.57 10.46
N ALA A 33 -5.76 2.13 11.58
CA ALA A 33 -5.00 2.15 12.84
C ALA A 33 -5.03 0.81 13.58
N LEU A 34 -5.96 -0.10 13.25
CA LEU A 34 -6.10 -1.41 13.88
C LEU A 34 -5.38 -2.53 13.13
N MET A 35 -5.07 -2.30 11.84
CA MET A 35 -4.40 -3.30 10.99
C MET A 35 -2.92 -2.99 10.89
N ARG A 36 -2.12 -4.05 10.82
CA ARG A 36 -0.69 -3.93 10.54
C ARG A 36 -0.43 -4.12 9.06
N VAL A 37 0.66 -3.53 8.57
CA VAL A 37 1.07 -3.65 7.17
C VAL A 37 1.19 -5.13 6.75
N ARG A 38 1.73 -5.98 7.61
CA ARG A 38 1.88 -7.43 7.34
C ARG A 38 0.56 -8.18 7.21
N ASP A 39 -0.56 -7.61 7.67
CA ASP A 39 -1.87 -8.28 7.67
C ASP A 39 -2.62 -8.14 6.34
N VAL A 40 -2.15 -7.28 5.44
CA VAL A 40 -2.74 -7.13 4.10
C VAL A 40 -1.94 -7.92 3.06
N ASP A 41 -2.58 -8.22 1.93
CA ASP A 41 -1.92 -8.92 0.82
C ASP A 41 -0.98 -7.96 0.08
N LEU A 42 0.31 -8.06 0.37
CA LEU A 42 1.31 -7.22 -0.27
C LEU A 42 1.58 -7.68 -1.71
N TRP A 43 1.91 -6.72 -2.58
CA TRP A 43 2.35 -7.05 -3.92
C TRP A 43 3.73 -7.70 -3.91
N THR A 44 3.98 -8.53 -4.92
CA THR A 44 5.30 -9.11 -5.17
C THR A 44 5.97 -8.33 -6.28
N ALA A 45 7.11 -7.73 -5.99
CA ALA A 45 7.91 -7.05 -7.00
C ALA A 45 8.88 -8.05 -7.65
N PRO A 46 9.23 -7.86 -8.93
CA PRO A 46 10.35 -8.59 -9.51
C PRO A 46 11.63 -8.27 -8.75
N LEU A 47 12.38 -9.28 -8.35
CA LEU A 47 13.62 -9.12 -7.60
C LEU A 47 14.82 -9.37 -8.52
N ALA A 48 15.88 -8.62 -8.26
CA ALA A 48 17.15 -8.80 -8.97
C ALA A 48 18.33 -8.65 -8.01
N GLN A 49 19.42 -9.30 -8.33
CA GLN A 49 20.69 -9.15 -7.65
C GLN A 49 21.73 -8.58 -8.62
N ALA A 50 22.76 -7.95 -8.08
CA ALA A 50 23.85 -7.44 -8.90
C ALA A 50 24.46 -8.57 -9.75
N GLY A 51 24.65 -8.30 -11.03
CA GLY A 51 25.19 -9.30 -11.97
C GLY A 51 24.15 -10.17 -12.66
N ASP A 52 22.88 -10.12 -12.28
CA ASP A 52 21.83 -10.85 -12.96
C ASP A 52 21.67 -10.37 -14.41
N PRO A 53 21.21 -11.25 -15.33
CA PRO A 53 20.93 -10.81 -16.70
C PRO A 53 19.83 -9.76 -16.73
N ALA A 54 20.12 -8.57 -17.23
CA ALA A 54 19.16 -7.46 -17.27
C ALA A 54 17.93 -7.79 -18.15
N GLU A 55 18.10 -8.58 -19.21
CA GLU A 55 17.00 -9.00 -20.07
C GLU A 55 15.95 -9.82 -19.31
N ALA A 56 16.38 -10.74 -18.45
CA ALA A 56 15.47 -11.54 -17.62
C ALA A 56 14.68 -10.65 -16.65
N VAL A 57 15.34 -9.66 -16.10
CA VAL A 57 14.68 -8.69 -15.19
C VAL A 57 13.67 -7.80 -15.94
N ARG A 58 14.03 -7.32 -17.13
CA ARG A 58 13.09 -6.56 -17.99
C ARG A 58 11.85 -7.37 -18.34
N THR A 59 12.00 -8.64 -18.64
CA THR A 59 10.87 -9.54 -18.93
C THR A 59 9.98 -9.71 -17.71
N ALA A 60 10.56 -9.89 -16.52
CA ALA A 60 9.82 -10.00 -15.27
C ALA A 60 9.04 -8.72 -14.93
N VAL A 61 9.64 -7.56 -15.16
CA VAL A 61 8.99 -6.25 -14.93
C VAL A 61 7.78 -6.07 -15.85
N ALA A 62 7.90 -6.47 -17.11
CA ALA A 62 6.80 -6.35 -18.08
C ALA A 62 5.57 -7.18 -17.70
N ALA A 63 5.76 -8.27 -16.95
CA ALA A 63 4.69 -9.16 -16.51
C ALA A 63 4.18 -8.85 -15.10
N ALA A 64 4.77 -7.89 -14.39
CA ALA A 64 4.48 -7.62 -12.98
C ALA A 64 3.51 -6.46 -12.80
N GLU A 65 2.86 -6.40 -11.64
CA GLU A 65 2.01 -5.28 -11.23
C GLU A 65 2.83 -4.03 -10.86
N VAL A 66 4.03 -4.23 -10.33
CA VAL A 66 4.94 -3.14 -9.97
C VAL A 66 5.81 -2.82 -11.19
N PRO A 67 5.88 -1.55 -11.63
CA PRO A 67 6.54 -1.19 -12.89
C PRO A 67 8.07 -1.14 -12.82
N HIS A 68 8.65 -1.52 -11.69
CA HIS A 68 10.11 -1.53 -11.47
C HIS A 68 10.52 -2.79 -10.74
N ALA A 69 11.72 -3.26 -11.03
CA ALA A 69 12.34 -4.33 -10.25
C ALA A 69 13.05 -3.75 -9.02
N LEU A 70 13.12 -4.54 -7.97
CA LEU A 70 13.78 -4.17 -6.74
C LEU A 70 15.12 -4.91 -6.65
N LEU A 71 16.20 -4.16 -6.52
CA LEU A 71 17.53 -4.72 -6.28
C LEU A 71 17.63 -5.13 -4.82
N VAL A 72 18.00 -6.37 -4.57
CA VAL A 72 18.19 -6.92 -3.22
C VAL A 72 19.60 -7.48 -3.06
N ASP A 73 20.09 -7.54 -1.83
CA ASP A 73 21.35 -8.18 -1.51
C ASP A 73 21.20 -9.70 -1.33
N GLY A 74 22.29 -10.38 -0.95
CA GLY A 74 22.29 -11.82 -0.72
C GLY A 74 21.43 -12.29 0.47
N GLU A 75 20.98 -11.36 1.31
CA GLU A 75 20.10 -11.62 2.47
C GLU A 75 18.66 -11.16 2.22
N ASN A 76 18.32 -10.83 0.97
CA ASN A 76 17.00 -10.37 0.55
C ASN A 76 16.62 -9.00 1.15
N ARG A 77 17.59 -8.15 1.42
CA ARG A 77 17.35 -6.78 1.84
C ARG A 77 17.25 -5.85 0.64
N PRO A 78 16.24 -4.96 0.57
CA PRO A 78 16.09 -4.05 -0.55
C PRO A 78 17.19 -2.98 -0.56
N LEU A 79 17.82 -2.83 -1.71
CA LEU A 79 18.90 -1.85 -1.93
C LEU A 79 18.42 -0.64 -2.74
N GLY A 80 17.50 -0.84 -3.67
CA GLY A 80 16.95 0.23 -4.48
C GLY A 80 16.08 -0.27 -5.62
N TRP A 81 15.38 0.67 -6.25
CA TRP A 81 14.55 0.41 -7.42
C TRP A 81 15.40 0.53 -8.68
N LEU A 82 15.26 -0.44 -9.58
CA LEU A 82 15.97 -0.45 -10.85
C LEU A 82 15.18 0.30 -11.92
N SER A 83 15.79 1.34 -12.48
CA SER A 83 15.22 2.12 -13.57
C SER A 83 15.49 1.45 -14.92
N ASN A 84 14.86 1.96 -15.98
CA ASN A 84 15.17 1.52 -17.35
C ASN A 84 16.65 1.75 -17.70
N ARG A 85 17.26 2.78 -17.14
CA ARG A 85 18.70 3.06 -17.32
C ARG A 85 19.56 1.98 -16.67
N ASP A 86 19.20 1.57 -15.45
CA ASP A 86 19.91 0.48 -14.75
C ASP A 86 19.85 -0.83 -15.52
N LEU A 87 18.76 -1.08 -16.24
CA LEU A 87 18.52 -2.30 -17.01
C LEU A 87 18.90 -2.18 -18.49
N ALA A 88 19.52 -1.09 -18.91
CA ALA A 88 19.91 -0.87 -20.30
C ALA A 88 21.13 -1.70 -20.71
N GLY A 89 21.96 -2.13 -19.75
CA GLY A 89 23.14 -2.95 -19.98
C GLY A 89 22.81 -4.45 -20.06
N GLU A 90 23.83 -5.27 -20.06
CA GLU A 90 23.69 -6.73 -20.09
C GLU A 90 23.43 -7.32 -18.71
N GLN A 91 23.93 -6.67 -17.67
CA GLN A 91 23.81 -7.12 -16.27
C GLN A 91 23.25 -6.02 -15.38
N VAL A 92 22.59 -6.47 -14.30
CA VAL A 92 22.08 -5.58 -13.26
C VAL A 92 23.25 -4.93 -12.51
N PRO A 93 23.24 -3.58 -12.32
CA PRO A 93 24.32 -2.92 -11.62
C PRO A 93 24.31 -3.21 -10.10
N ALA A 94 25.47 -3.05 -9.47
CA ALA A 94 25.57 -3.21 -8.01
C ALA A 94 25.00 -2.03 -7.24
N ILE A 95 24.93 -0.85 -7.86
CA ILE A 95 24.42 0.38 -7.27
C ILE A 95 23.29 0.90 -8.17
N PRO A 96 22.03 0.91 -7.68
CA PRO A 96 20.90 1.44 -8.46
C PRO A 96 20.90 2.97 -8.46
N ASP A 97 20.27 3.56 -9.48
CA ASP A 97 20.08 5.02 -9.57
C ASP A 97 19.18 5.55 -8.43
N SER A 98 18.22 4.75 -7.98
CA SER A 98 17.29 5.15 -6.93
C SER A 98 17.40 4.25 -5.72
N ALA A 99 17.59 4.83 -4.55
CA ALA A 99 17.57 4.10 -3.29
C ALA A 99 16.18 3.49 -3.03
N ALA A 100 16.12 2.46 -2.20
CA ALA A 100 14.86 1.90 -1.71
C ALA A 100 14.32 2.76 -0.55
N ASP A 101 13.80 3.92 -0.87
CA ASP A 101 13.28 4.90 0.08
C ASP A 101 11.95 5.44 -0.44
N PRO A 102 10.88 5.44 0.37
CA PRO A 102 10.83 5.01 1.77
C PRO A 102 10.83 3.48 1.94
N LEU A 103 11.23 3.03 3.12
CA LEU A 103 11.03 1.65 3.57
C LEU A 103 9.90 1.64 4.62
N ILE A 104 9.04 0.64 4.55
CA ILE A 104 7.92 0.50 5.47
C ILE A 104 8.14 -0.73 6.34
N ASP A 105 7.97 -0.59 7.65
CA ASP A 105 8.08 -1.70 8.59
C ASP A 105 6.80 -2.56 8.52
N ALA A 106 6.97 -3.87 8.38
CA ALA A 106 5.86 -4.82 8.34
C ALA A 106 5.02 -4.82 9.64
N ASP A 107 5.61 -4.47 10.76
CA ASP A 107 4.94 -4.41 12.06
C ASP A 107 4.26 -3.07 12.33
N SER A 108 4.46 -2.05 11.51
CA SER A 108 3.77 -0.78 11.66
C SER A 108 2.28 -0.91 11.32
N VAL A 109 1.47 -0.01 11.86
CA VAL A 109 0.05 0.01 11.51
C VAL A 109 -0.14 0.50 10.08
N LEU A 110 -1.19 0.02 9.43
CA LEU A 110 -1.45 0.32 8.02
C LEU A 110 -1.61 1.82 7.77
N ARG A 111 -2.20 2.54 8.72
CA ARG A 111 -2.31 4.01 8.67
C ARG A 111 -0.95 4.69 8.52
N ASP A 112 0.04 4.24 9.30
CA ASP A 112 1.39 4.81 9.25
C ASP A 112 2.09 4.46 7.94
N GLY A 113 1.87 3.26 7.42
CA GLY A 113 2.36 2.86 6.09
C GLY A 113 1.79 3.76 4.98
N LEU A 114 0.49 4.00 5.01
CA LEU A 114 -0.16 4.92 4.07
C LEU A 114 0.40 6.35 4.20
N ALA A 115 0.55 6.84 5.43
CA ALA A 115 1.11 8.17 5.69
C ALA A 115 2.53 8.30 5.11
N THR A 116 3.35 7.27 5.25
CA THR A 116 4.70 7.23 4.69
C THR A 116 4.66 7.35 3.16
N LEU A 117 3.77 6.61 2.48
CA LEU A 117 3.60 6.70 1.04
C LEU A 117 3.18 8.11 0.60
N LEU A 118 2.18 8.68 1.27
CA LEU A 118 1.67 10.00 0.91
C LEU A 118 2.69 11.11 1.15
N GLN A 119 3.43 11.06 2.26
CA GLN A 119 4.45 12.05 2.58
C GLN A 119 5.64 12.01 1.63
N SER A 120 6.02 10.83 1.17
CA SER A 120 7.11 10.65 0.22
C SER A 120 6.71 10.90 -1.23
N GLY A 121 5.41 11.03 -1.51
CA GLY A 121 4.89 11.13 -2.87
C GLY A 121 5.01 9.83 -3.67
N SER A 122 5.20 8.70 -3.00
CA SER A 122 5.36 7.40 -3.63
C SER A 122 4.04 6.65 -3.69
N LEU A 123 3.78 5.97 -4.79
CA LEU A 123 2.57 5.15 -4.94
C LEU A 123 2.74 3.76 -4.34
N TYR A 124 3.97 3.31 -4.15
CA TYR A 124 4.31 2.01 -3.55
C TYR A 124 5.70 2.06 -2.92
N ALA A 125 5.94 1.19 -1.95
CA ALA A 125 7.22 1.11 -1.25
C ALA A 125 7.49 -0.31 -0.74
N PRO A 126 8.76 -0.70 -0.62
CA PRO A 126 9.12 -1.99 -0.06
C PRO A 126 8.75 -2.07 1.42
N VAL A 127 8.26 -3.23 1.82
CA VAL A 127 7.97 -3.55 3.22
C VAL A 127 9.04 -4.52 3.73
N ILE A 128 9.63 -4.20 4.86
CA ILE A 128 10.70 -4.99 5.47
C ILE A 128 10.28 -5.54 6.83
N ASP A 129 10.84 -6.70 7.18
CA ASP A 129 10.67 -7.29 8.50
C ASP A 129 11.67 -6.72 9.51
N ALA A 130 11.69 -7.25 10.75
CA ALA A 130 12.58 -6.79 11.80
C ALA A 130 14.07 -6.99 11.49
N ARG A 131 14.40 -7.85 10.52
CA ARG A 131 15.77 -8.10 10.06
C ARG A 131 16.16 -7.28 8.83
N GLY A 132 15.27 -6.42 8.36
CA GLY A 132 15.46 -5.64 7.14
C GLY A 132 15.22 -6.42 5.85
N ARG A 133 14.70 -7.62 5.93
CA ARG A 133 14.41 -8.45 4.76
C ARG A 133 13.09 -8.06 4.12
N LEU A 134 13.02 -8.17 2.82
CA LEU A 134 11.82 -7.82 2.06
C LEU A 134 10.68 -8.79 2.38
N SER A 135 9.53 -8.23 2.76
CA SER A 135 8.26 -8.96 2.96
C SER A 135 7.33 -8.84 1.76
N GLY A 136 7.42 -7.74 1.03
CA GLY A 136 6.58 -7.45 -0.13
C GLY A 136 6.58 -5.96 -0.42
N VAL A 137 5.57 -5.50 -1.15
CA VAL A 137 5.42 -4.09 -1.53
C VAL A 137 4.04 -3.62 -1.11
N LEU A 138 3.98 -2.52 -0.36
CA LEU A 138 2.73 -1.85 -0.04
C LEU A 138 2.47 -0.76 -1.07
N SER A 139 1.24 -0.65 -1.55
CA SER A 139 0.84 0.41 -2.47
C SER A 139 -0.39 1.14 -1.95
N VAL A 140 -0.59 2.35 -2.45
CA VAL A 140 -1.84 3.12 -2.20
C VAL A 140 -3.04 2.32 -2.69
N GLU A 141 -2.92 1.60 -3.80
CA GLU A 141 -3.98 0.76 -4.36
C GLU A 141 -4.38 -0.38 -3.41
N ILE A 142 -3.41 -1.05 -2.78
CA ILE A 142 -3.68 -2.09 -1.78
C ILE A 142 -4.51 -1.53 -0.62
N VAL A 143 -4.14 -0.35 -0.11
CA VAL A 143 -4.87 0.30 0.98
C VAL A 143 -6.28 0.66 0.54
N SER A 144 -6.43 1.21 -0.66
CA SER A 144 -7.72 1.56 -1.23
C SER A 144 -8.62 0.34 -1.38
N ASP A 145 -8.09 -0.77 -1.89
CA ASP A 145 -8.83 -2.03 -2.04
C ASP A 145 -9.24 -2.62 -0.69
N PHE A 146 -8.39 -2.53 0.31
CA PHE A 146 -8.70 -2.95 1.67
C PHE A 146 -9.90 -2.19 2.23
N LEU A 147 -9.92 -0.87 2.07
CA LEU A 147 -11.03 -0.03 2.53
C LEU A 147 -12.33 -0.33 1.78
N ALA A 148 -12.26 -0.54 0.47
CA ALA A 148 -13.42 -0.87 -0.35
C ALA A 148 -14.01 -2.24 0.00
N SER A 149 -13.16 -3.23 0.27
CA SER A 149 -13.59 -4.58 0.67
C SER A 149 -14.34 -4.57 1.99
N ASP A 150 -13.89 -3.77 2.94
CA ASP A 150 -14.54 -3.63 4.24
C ASP A 150 -15.92 -2.97 4.13
N GLU A 151 -16.06 -1.95 3.31
CA GLU A 151 -17.36 -1.31 3.05
C GLU A 151 -18.37 -2.29 2.44
N ALA A 152 -17.93 -3.13 1.51
CA ALA A 152 -18.76 -4.15 0.90
C ALA A 152 -19.23 -5.19 1.93
N SER A 153 -18.35 -5.62 2.81
CA SER A 153 -18.69 -6.58 3.87
C SER A 153 -19.73 -6.03 4.85
N GLU A 154 -19.62 -4.76 5.23
CA GLU A 154 -20.59 -4.10 6.11
C GLU A 154 -21.96 -3.97 5.42
N SER A 155 -21.98 -3.64 4.14
CA SER A 155 -23.21 -3.53 3.38
C SER A 155 -23.95 -4.87 3.29
N GLU A 156 -23.23 -5.97 3.09
CA GLU A 156 -23.81 -7.30 3.07
C GLU A 156 -24.36 -7.73 4.43
N LEU A 157 -23.65 -7.45 5.51
CA LEU A 157 -24.11 -7.75 6.87
C LEU A 157 -25.37 -6.98 7.22
N THR A 158 -25.44 -5.71 6.86
CA THR A 158 -26.60 -4.86 7.11
C THR A 158 -27.82 -5.34 6.30
N ALA A 159 -27.62 -5.79 5.07
CA ALA A 159 -28.68 -6.32 4.23
C ALA A 159 -29.22 -7.66 4.77
N ALA A 160 -28.37 -8.50 5.35
CA ALA A 160 -28.76 -9.79 5.93
C ALA A 160 -29.55 -9.65 7.24
N GLU A 161 -29.39 -8.56 7.97
CA GLU A 161 -30.10 -8.30 9.23
C GLU A 161 -31.48 -7.65 9.05
N ARG A 162 -31.88 -7.29 7.85
CA ARG A 162 -33.22 -6.75 7.62
C ARG A 162 -34.26 -7.86 7.71
N PRO A 163 -35.25 -7.74 8.62
CA PRO A 163 -36.28 -8.74 8.69
C PRO A 163 -37.13 -8.74 7.41
N HIS A 164 -37.40 -9.93 6.92
CA HIS A 164 -38.36 -10.12 5.85
C HIS A 164 -39.79 -9.99 6.43
N ASP A 165 -40.43 -8.92 6.08
CA ASP A 165 -41.89 -8.83 6.28
C ASP A 165 -42.61 -9.52 5.14
#